data_2d6dada36e72f8fa4178ec35313a6bca
#
_entry.id   2d6dada36e72f8fa4178ec35313a6bca
#
_cell.length_a   1.000
_cell.length_b   1.000
_cell.length_c   1.000
_cell.angle_alpha   90.00
_cell.angle_beta   90.00
_cell.angle_gamma   90.00
#
_symmetry.space_group_name_H-M   'P 1'
#
loop_
_entity.id
_entity.type
_entity.pdbx_description
1 polymer ?
#
loop_
_entity_poly.entity_id
_entity_poly.type
_entity_poly.pdbx_seq_one_letter_code
_entity_poly.pdbx_strand_id
1 'polypeptide(L)'
;MHKSLEKNLPFLIDSFSDSGSSIENRWASVLNDFFPEYELSPTSQPVDKCELNEDTTILVIPSVSNEHGYLLKTVNTTSKFTQNDVDLITSLLRLAKQFISIEDAVEKGATLERQRIARDLHDDVAARMLTLIHTVKDEQAIALSRSILKSLRNSIYTLDNKSTVTILDAVTDVRSELQDRLNSIGMQLLWQQSDELSDLSFTPRQHINLNRMLHEATTNSIRHANAQYMEVNIDLNQQQLIAKCYDNGSGFDVDKCIPGKGINNIKTRAQELEGTASWYTVHDKETGATQGSCVEITFPIKNTTE
;
A
#
# COMPACT_ATOMS: atom_id res chain seq x y z
N MET A 1 25.92 -38.59 -2.35
CA MET A 1 26.04 -38.33 -0.90
C MET A 1 24.71 -37.72 -0.46
N HIS A 2 23.78 -38.53 0.08
CA HIS A 2 22.42 -38.09 0.43
C HIS A 2 22.50 -37.07 1.55
N LYS A 3 22.14 -35.81 1.24
CA LYS A 3 21.83 -34.82 2.30
C LYS A 3 20.51 -35.25 2.95
N SER A 4 20.55 -35.73 4.18
CA SER A 4 19.34 -36.10 4.93
C SER A 4 18.44 -34.89 5.09
N LEU A 5 17.15 -35.03 4.77
CA LEU A 5 16.11 -33.99 4.97
C LEU A 5 16.14 -33.39 6.38
N GLU A 6 16.40 -34.20 7.41
CA GLU A 6 16.46 -33.76 8.81
C GLU A 6 17.57 -32.75 9.09
N LYS A 7 18.73 -32.84 8.42
CA LYS A 7 19.83 -31.89 8.60
C LYS A 7 19.63 -30.56 7.91
N ASN A 8 18.74 -30.50 6.91
CA ASN A 8 18.52 -29.31 6.11
C ASN A 8 17.15 -28.65 6.38
N LEU A 9 16.37 -29.18 7.32
CA LEU A 9 15.05 -28.62 7.69
C LEU A 9 15.12 -27.16 8.16
N PRO A 10 16.09 -26.73 9.00
CA PRO A 10 16.23 -25.31 9.38
C PRO A 10 16.50 -24.41 8.18
N PHE A 11 17.36 -24.85 7.26
CA PHE A 11 17.66 -24.11 6.03
C PHE A 11 16.44 -23.97 5.11
N LEU A 12 15.62 -25.02 4.99
CA LEU A 12 14.36 -24.96 4.24
C LEU A 12 13.40 -23.94 4.85
N ILE A 13 13.25 -23.96 6.18
CA ILE A 13 12.40 -22.99 6.88
C ILE A 13 12.88 -21.56 6.62
N ASP A 14 14.17 -21.28 6.75
CA ASP A 14 14.75 -19.96 6.49
C ASP A 14 14.54 -19.53 5.03
N SER A 15 14.78 -20.43 4.06
CA SER A 15 14.61 -20.15 2.63
C SER A 15 13.16 -19.84 2.25
N PHE A 16 12.18 -20.48 2.90
CA PHE A 16 10.76 -20.20 2.66
C PHE A 16 10.22 -19.03 3.50
N SER A 17 10.89 -18.63 4.56
CA SER A 17 10.48 -17.49 5.41
C SER A 17 10.93 -16.12 4.88
N ASP A 18 11.80 -16.07 3.86
CA ASP A 18 12.24 -14.83 3.24
C ASP A 18 11.14 -14.21 2.39
N SER A 19 10.39 -13.27 2.98
CA SER A 19 9.29 -12.56 2.33
C SER A 19 9.73 -11.55 1.24
N GLY A 20 11.03 -11.36 1.00
CA GLY A 20 11.56 -10.40 0.04
C GLY A 20 11.60 -10.90 -1.41
N SER A 21 11.48 -12.21 -1.66
CA SER A 21 11.55 -12.82 -2.99
C SER A 21 10.27 -13.59 -3.34
N SER A 22 9.98 -13.71 -4.64
CA SER A 22 8.83 -14.50 -5.09
C SER A 22 8.98 -15.96 -4.66
N ILE A 23 7.85 -16.65 -4.45
CA ILE A 23 7.83 -18.05 -4.04
C ILE A 23 8.58 -18.96 -5.01
N GLU A 24 8.48 -18.67 -6.29
CA GLU A 24 9.18 -19.44 -7.33
C GLU A 24 10.70 -19.23 -7.27
N ASN A 25 11.17 -18.02 -6.95
CA ASN A 25 12.59 -17.75 -6.73
C ASN A 25 13.11 -18.50 -5.50
N ARG A 26 12.33 -18.53 -4.43
CA ARG A 26 12.64 -19.30 -3.22
C ARG A 26 12.73 -20.79 -3.52
N TRP A 27 11.79 -21.33 -4.30
CA TRP A 27 11.80 -22.73 -4.76
C TRP A 27 13.02 -23.04 -5.62
N ALA A 28 13.31 -22.21 -6.61
CA ALA A 28 14.50 -22.37 -7.45
C ALA A 28 15.81 -22.32 -6.63
N SER A 29 15.89 -21.45 -5.62
CA SER A 29 17.04 -21.41 -4.70
C SER A 29 17.20 -22.71 -3.93
N VAL A 30 16.11 -23.24 -3.36
CA VAL A 30 16.12 -24.53 -2.66
C VAL A 30 16.60 -25.66 -3.57
N LEU A 31 16.12 -25.72 -4.81
CA LEU A 31 16.56 -26.74 -5.77
C LEU A 31 18.07 -26.62 -6.07
N ASN A 32 18.57 -25.39 -6.29
CA ASN A 32 20.00 -25.16 -6.52
C ASN A 32 20.88 -25.57 -5.32
N ASP A 33 20.43 -25.31 -4.11
CA ASP A 33 21.18 -25.63 -2.90
C ASP A 33 21.23 -27.15 -2.60
N PHE A 34 20.14 -27.85 -2.91
CA PHE A 34 20.08 -29.31 -2.76
C PHE A 34 20.81 -30.04 -3.89
N PHE A 35 20.85 -29.45 -5.07
CA PHE A 35 21.43 -30.05 -6.26
C PHE A 35 22.47 -29.13 -6.94
N PRO A 36 23.54 -28.71 -6.24
CA PRO A 36 24.50 -27.73 -6.77
C PRO A 36 25.34 -28.22 -7.94
N GLU A 37 25.38 -29.54 -8.18
CA GLU A 37 26.12 -30.16 -9.28
C GLU A 37 25.27 -30.30 -10.56
N TYR A 38 24.05 -29.77 -10.56
CA TYR A 38 23.09 -29.87 -11.65
C TYR A 38 22.73 -28.49 -12.18
N GLU A 39 22.37 -28.40 -13.45
CA GLU A 39 21.90 -27.19 -14.08
C GLU A 39 20.37 -27.09 -13.99
N LEU A 40 19.86 -26.03 -13.34
CA LEU A 40 18.43 -25.75 -13.23
C LEU A 40 18.02 -24.76 -14.32
N SER A 41 16.99 -25.09 -15.09
CA SER A 41 16.41 -24.20 -16.10
C SER A 41 14.88 -24.23 -16.06
N PRO A 42 14.19 -23.07 -16.18
CA PRO A 42 12.73 -23.04 -16.21
C PRO A 42 12.20 -23.63 -17.53
N THR A 43 10.99 -24.22 -17.49
CA THR A 43 10.23 -24.62 -18.69
C THR A 43 8.93 -23.84 -18.76
N SER A 44 8.51 -23.51 -19.98
CA SER A 44 7.29 -22.74 -20.24
C SER A 44 6.01 -23.58 -20.14
N GLN A 45 6.13 -24.91 -20.01
CA GLN A 45 4.97 -25.79 -19.92
C GLN A 45 4.68 -26.15 -18.47
N PRO A 46 3.40 -26.21 -18.06
CA PRO A 46 3.03 -26.69 -16.76
C PRO A 46 3.42 -28.16 -16.59
N VAL A 47 3.88 -28.51 -15.42
CA VAL A 47 4.32 -29.85 -15.04
C VAL A 47 3.54 -30.29 -13.82
N ASP A 48 2.88 -31.42 -13.87
CA ASP A 48 2.02 -31.90 -12.79
C ASP A 48 2.79 -32.73 -11.74
N LYS A 49 3.81 -33.45 -12.14
CA LYS A 49 4.60 -34.33 -11.27
C LYS A 49 6.07 -34.37 -11.65
N CYS A 50 6.90 -34.81 -10.70
CA CYS A 50 8.30 -35.05 -10.97
C CYS A 50 8.46 -36.28 -11.87
N GLU A 51 9.16 -36.14 -13.00
CA GLU A 51 9.38 -37.23 -13.96
C GLU A 51 10.82 -37.26 -14.43
N LEU A 52 11.36 -38.48 -14.53
CA LEU A 52 12.69 -38.73 -15.13
C LEU A 52 12.53 -38.99 -16.61
N ASN A 53 13.50 -38.49 -17.41
CA ASN A 53 13.63 -38.93 -18.80
C ASN A 53 14.15 -40.38 -18.87
N GLU A 54 14.05 -41.00 -20.05
CA GLU A 54 14.49 -42.39 -20.29
C GLU A 54 15.95 -42.64 -19.93
N ASP A 55 16.83 -41.67 -20.19
CA ASP A 55 18.29 -41.76 -19.92
C ASP A 55 18.65 -41.44 -18.46
N THR A 56 17.70 -41.04 -17.63
CA THR A 56 17.89 -40.61 -16.22
C THR A 56 18.87 -39.45 -16.05
N THR A 57 19.01 -38.60 -17.06
CA THR A 57 19.90 -37.44 -17.07
C THR A 57 19.17 -36.13 -16.88
N ILE A 58 17.84 -36.11 -17.03
CA ILE A 58 16.98 -34.94 -16.84
C ILE A 58 15.83 -35.31 -15.91
N LEU A 59 15.65 -34.50 -14.89
CA LEU A 59 14.51 -34.55 -14.01
C LEU A 59 13.62 -33.33 -14.23
N VAL A 60 12.37 -33.57 -14.59
CA VAL A 60 11.34 -32.56 -14.74
C VAL A 60 10.67 -32.34 -13.40
N ILE A 61 10.54 -31.09 -12.95
CA ILE A 61 10.07 -30.74 -11.60
C ILE A 61 8.94 -29.71 -11.74
N PRO A 62 7.80 -29.89 -11.07
CA PRO A 62 6.76 -28.87 -11.00
C PRO A 62 7.23 -27.59 -10.33
N SER A 63 6.71 -26.44 -10.74
CA SER A 63 6.75 -25.23 -9.94
C SER A 63 5.80 -25.35 -8.74
N VAL A 64 5.96 -24.46 -7.77
CA VAL A 64 5.08 -24.48 -6.58
C VAL A 64 3.68 -24.01 -6.95
N SER A 65 3.56 -23.02 -7.86
CA SER A 65 2.29 -22.52 -8.39
C SER A 65 1.60 -23.44 -9.40
N ASN A 66 2.29 -24.45 -9.92
CA ASN A 66 1.90 -25.31 -11.06
C ASN A 66 1.72 -24.56 -12.40
N GLU A 67 2.17 -23.34 -12.52
CA GLU A 67 2.04 -22.56 -13.77
C GLU A 67 3.11 -22.93 -14.80
N HIS A 68 4.25 -23.39 -14.34
CA HIS A 68 5.39 -23.82 -15.16
C HIS A 68 6.14 -24.96 -14.48
N GLY A 69 7.31 -25.32 -14.96
CA GLY A 69 8.16 -26.34 -14.35
C GLY A 69 9.62 -25.97 -14.42
N TYR A 70 10.44 -26.85 -13.92
CA TYR A 70 11.90 -26.77 -13.99
C TYR A 70 12.48 -28.05 -14.57
N LEU A 71 13.57 -27.91 -15.31
CA LEU A 71 14.40 -29.00 -15.80
C LEU A 71 15.70 -28.97 -15.00
N LEU A 72 15.98 -30.05 -14.30
CA LEU A 72 17.24 -30.26 -13.61
C LEU A 72 18.07 -31.23 -14.44
N LYS A 73 19.21 -30.77 -14.99
CA LYS A 73 20.08 -31.55 -15.88
C LYS A 73 21.38 -31.88 -15.20
N THR A 74 21.92 -33.06 -15.47
CA THR A 74 23.27 -33.44 -15.05
C THR A 74 24.31 -32.65 -15.84
N VAL A 75 25.26 -32.02 -15.16
CA VAL A 75 26.42 -31.34 -15.82
C VAL A 75 27.44 -32.36 -16.31
N ASN A 76 27.59 -33.49 -15.62
CA ASN A 76 28.50 -34.58 -15.96
C ASN A 76 27.73 -35.80 -16.49
N THR A 77 28.20 -36.36 -17.61
CA THR A 77 27.62 -37.56 -18.26
C THR A 77 27.63 -38.83 -17.38
N THR A 78 28.39 -38.83 -16.29
CA THR A 78 28.49 -39.97 -15.36
C THR A 78 27.49 -39.92 -14.19
N SER A 79 26.90 -38.77 -13.91
CA SER A 79 25.92 -38.62 -12.85
C SER A 79 24.52 -38.88 -13.42
N LYS A 80 23.75 -39.71 -12.75
CA LYS A 80 22.37 -40.06 -13.12
C LYS A 80 21.45 -39.83 -11.93
N PHE A 81 20.23 -39.39 -12.20
CA PHE A 81 19.20 -39.30 -11.20
C PHE A 81 18.69 -40.70 -10.81
N THR A 82 18.33 -40.84 -9.57
CA THR A 82 17.76 -42.04 -9.01
C THR A 82 16.30 -41.81 -8.60
N GLN A 83 15.56 -42.89 -8.34
CA GLN A 83 14.21 -42.76 -7.78
C GLN A 83 14.23 -42.04 -6.43
N ASN A 84 15.28 -42.19 -5.63
CA ASN A 84 15.41 -41.47 -4.36
C ASN A 84 15.50 -39.95 -4.54
N ASP A 85 16.07 -39.46 -5.65
CA ASP A 85 16.13 -38.03 -5.94
C ASP A 85 14.74 -37.50 -6.32
N VAL A 86 13.96 -38.28 -7.07
CA VAL A 86 12.55 -37.97 -7.37
C VAL A 86 11.72 -37.89 -6.08
N ASP A 87 11.88 -38.88 -5.19
CA ASP A 87 11.15 -38.95 -3.93
C ASP A 87 11.54 -37.78 -2.99
N LEU A 88 12.82 -37.41 -2.98
CA LEU A 88 13.32 -36.28 -2.22
C LEU A 88 12.69 -34.96 -2.72
N ILE A 89 12.77 -34.71 -4.04
CA ILE A 89 12.23 -33.47 -4.64
C ILE A 89 10.71 -33.42 -4.48
N THR A 90 10.02 -34.53 -4.64
CA THR A 90 8.58 -34.62 -4.40
C THR A 90 8.22 -34.28 -2.94
N SER A 91 9.03 -34.73 -2.00
CA SER A 91 8.86 -34.41 -0.57
C SER A 91 9.14 -32.94 -0.27
N LEU A 92 10.19 -32.36 -0.87
CA LEU A 92 10.51 -30.95 -0.76
C LEU A 92 9.39 -30.05 -1.35
N LEU A 93 8.88 -30.44 -2.52
CA LEU A 93 7.76 -29.71 -3.16
C LEU A 93 6.49 -29.74 -2.29
N ARG A 94 6.22 -30.90 -1.68
CA ARG A 94 5.07 -31.03 -0.74
C ARG A 94 5.24 -30.10 0.46
N LEU A 95 6.43 -30.05 1.03
CA LEU A 95 6.74 -29.14 2.13
C LEU A 95 6.59 -27.66 1.70
N ALA A 96 7.14 -27.29 0.54
CA ALA A 96 7.01 -25.95 0.00
C ALA A 96 5.53 -25.54 -0.15
N LYS A 97 4.69 -26.40 -0.72
CA LYS A 97 3.26 -26.16 -0.86
C LYS A 97 2.54 -26.05 0.49
N GLN A 98 2.95 -26.82 1.49
CA GLN A 98 2.40 -26.69 2.84
C GLN A 98 2.77 -25.35 3.48
N PHE A 99 4.02 -24.90 3.36
CA PHE A 99 4.44 -23.59 3.88
C PHE A 99 3.60 -22.45 3.29
N ILE A 100 3.40 -22.45 1.97
CA ILE A 100 2.57 -21.43 1.30
C ILE A 100 1.13 -21.47 1.82
N SER A 101 0.55 -22.69 1.90
CA SER A 101 -0.81 -22.85 2.40
C SER A 101 -0.97 -22.32 3.83
N ILE A 102 0.06 -22.44 4.67
CA ILE A 102 0.08 -21.89 6.03
C ILE A 102 0.21 -20.36 6.00
N GLU A 103 1.14 -19.81 5.20
CA GLU A 103 1.28 -18.34 5.04
C GLU A 103 -0.04 -17.72 4.57
N ASP A 104 -0.65 -18.27 3.52
CA ASP A 104 -1.95 -17.81 3.01
C ASP A 104 -3.07 -17.89 4.06
N ALA A 105 -3.09 -18.98 4.84
CA ALA A 105 -4.09 -19.15 5.89
C ALA A 105 -3.90 -18.15 7.04
N VAL A 106 -2.66 -17.87 7.42
CA VAL A 106 -2.31 -16.84 8.44
C VAL A 106 -2.69 -15.44 7.95
N GLU A 107 -2.36 -15.10 6.71
CA GLU A 107 -2.70 -13.80 6.13
C GLU A 107 -4.21 -13.61 5.99
N LYS A 108 -4.92 -14.63 5.50
CA LYS A 108 -6.38 -14.63 5.45
C LYS A 108 -7.00 -14.53 6.85
N GLY A 109 -6.47 -15.27 7.82
CA GLY A 109 -6.91 -15.20 9.22
C GLY A 109 -6.72 -13.82 9.82
N ALA A 110 -5.55 -13.21 9.61
CA ALA A 110 -5.27 -11.85 10.06
C ALA A 110 -6.21 -10.82 9.41
N THR A 111 -6.50 -10.98 8.11
CA THR A 111 -7.42 -10.10 7.39
C THR A 111 -8.85 -10.23 7.90
N LEU A 112 -9.34 -11.45 8.10
CA LEU A 112 -10.68 -11.70 8.66
C LEU A 112 -10.81 -11.15 10.09
N GLU A 113 -9.77 -11.29 10.91
CA GLU A 113 -9.78 -10.75 12.28
C GLU A 113 -9.77 -9.21 12.28
N ARG A 114 -8.99 -8.57 11.39
CA ARG A 114 -9.04 -7.11 11.21
C ARG A 114 -10.44 -6.63 10.82
N GLN A 115 -11.10 -7.33 9.88
CA GLN A 115 -12.46 -7.01 9.46
C GLN A 115 -13.49 -7.22 10.59
N ARG A 116 -13.30 -8.25 11.43
CA ARG A 116 -14.15 -8.48 12.60
C ARG A 116 -14.01 -7.34 13.60
N ILE A 117 -12.76 -6.97 13.94
CA ILE A 117 -12.47 -5.85 14.85
C ILE A 117 -13.05 -4.54 14.32
N ALA A 118 -12.92 -4.28 13.01
CA ALA A 118 -13.47 -3.09 12.38
C ALA A 118 -14.99 -3.00 12.53
N ARG A 119 -15.72 -4.12 12.32
CA ARG A 119 -17.18 -4.17 12.54
C ARG A 119 -17.57 -4.00 14.00
N ASP A 120 -16.92 -4.70 14.91
CA ASP A 120 -17.18 -4.59 16.34
C ASP A 120 -16.98 -3.14 16.84
N LEU A 121 -15.91 -2.47 16.38
CA LEU A 121 -15.67 -1.06 16.69
C LEU A 121 -16.73 -0.12 16.08
N HIS A 122 -17.16 -0.40 14.84
CA HIS A 122 -18.20 0.38 14.18
C HIS A 122 -19.53 0.28 14.94
N ASP A 123 -19.93 -0.94 15.28
CA ASP A 123 -21.26 -1.18 15.86
C ASP A 123 -21.34 -0.73 17.33
N ASP A 124 -20.34 -0.99 18.14
CA ASP A 124 -20.38 -0.71 19.57
C ASP A 124 -19.96 0.75 19.90
N VAL A 125 -18.83 1.20 19.37
CA VAL A 125 -18.29 2.54 19.70
C VAL A 125 -19.02 3.64 18.95
N ALA A 126 -19.33 3.44 17.65
CA ALA A 126 -20.05 4.44 16.87
C ALA A 126 -21.49 4.65 17.42
N ALA A 127 -22.18 3.56 17.79
CA ALA A 127 -23.52 3.65 18.39
C ALA A 127 -23.51 4.43 19.72
N ARG A 128 -22.53 4.18 20.59
CA ARG A 128 -22.37 4.92 21.85
C ARG A 128 -22.04 6.39 21.64
N MET A 129 -21.18 6.71 20.66
CA MET A 129 -20.85 8.09 20.32
C MET A 129 -22.05 8.85 19.75
N LEU A 130 -22.86 8.22 18.89
CA LEU A 130 -24.11 8.81 18.41
C LEU A 130 -25.09 9.07 19.53
N THR A 131 -25.25 8.15 20.48
CA THR A 131 -26.06 8.34 21.65
C THR A 131 -25.58 9.54 22.48
N LEU A 132 -24.27 9.69 22.66
CA LEU A 132 -23.67 10.81 23.38
C LEU A 132 -23.97 12.13 22.66
N ILE A 133 -23.81 12.22 21.35
CA ILE A 133 -24.09 13.41 20.54
C ILE A 133 -25.56 13.84 20.68
N HIS A 134 -26.49 12.88 20.78
CA HIS A 134 -27.91 13.16 20.91
C HIS A 134 -28.38 13.49 22.35
N THR A 135 -27.64 13.08 23.37
CA THR A 135 -28.01 13.25 24.76
C THR A 135 -27.35 14.46 25.44
N VAL A 136 -26.18 14.86 24.99
CA VAL A 136 -25.41 15.98 25.54
C VAL A 136 -25.91 17.29 24.93
N LYS A 137 -26.06 18.33 25.75
CA LYS A 137 -26.48 19.67 25.32
C LYS A 137 -25.32 20.67 25.19
N ASP A 138 -24.13 20.27 25.62
CA ASP A 138 -22.94 21.09 25.53
C ASP A 138 -22.33 21.01 24.12
N GLU A 139 -22.26 22.15 23.45
CA GLU A 139 -21.72 22.26 22.07
C GLU A 139 -20.28 21.79 21.97
N GLN A 140 -19.45 22.04 22.99
CA GLN A 140 -18.04 21.59 22.98
C GLN A 140 -17.93 20.04 23.06
N ALA A 141 -18.78 19.43 23.91
CA ALA A 141 -18.84 17.99 24.04
C ALA A 141 -19.40 17.32 22.77
N ILE A 142 -20.36 17.94 22.09
CA ILE A 142 -20.90 17.47 20.81
C ILE A 142 -19.81 17.53 19.73
N ALA A 143 -19.08 18.64 19.63
CA ALA A 143 -17.98 18.80 18.67
C ALA A 143 -16.85 17.79 18.90
N LEU A 144 -16.47 17.56 20.16
CA LEU A 144 -15.48 16.56 20.54
C LEU A 144 -15.96 15.14 20.17
N SER A 145 -17.21 14.81 20.46
CA SER A 145 -17.78 13.49 20.14
C SER A 145 -17.83 13.22 18.64
N ARG A 146 -18.16 14.23 17.83
CA ARG A 146 -18.09 14.14 16.36
C ARG A 146 -16.66 13.92 15.86
N SER A 147 -15.68 14.62 16.43
CA SER A 147 -14.27 14.45 16.11
C SER A 147 -13.76 13.05 16.44
N ILE A 148 -14.16 12.51 17.61
CA ILE A 148 -13.81 11.13 18.00
C ILE A 148 -14.46 10.11 17.07
N LEU A 149 -15.74 10.26 16.74
CA LEU A 149 -16.46 9.39 15.83
C LEU A 149 -15.80 9.36 14.45
N LYS A 150 -15.33 10.51 13.96
CA LYS A 150 -14.60 10.64 12.71
C LYS A 150 -13.25 9.94 12.76
N SER A 151 -12.47 10.16 13.83
CA SER A 151 -11.18 9.47 14.02
C SER A 151 -11.36 7.95 14.08
N LEU A 152 -12.44 7.48 14.71
CA LEU A 152 -12.80 6.08 14.76
C LEU A 152 -13.11 5.52 13.36
N ARG A 153 -13.96 6.22 12.57
CA ARG A 153 -14.26 5.83 11.19
C ARG A 153 -12.99 5.73 10.35
N ASN A 154 -12.10 6.70 10.44
CA ASN A 154 -10.81 6.68 9.74
C ASN A 154 -9.94 5.48 10.15
N SER A 155 -9.96 5.10 11.44
CA SER A 155 -9.25 3.91 11.93
C SER A 155 -9.87 2.61 11.43
N ILE A 156 -11.20 2.55 11.37
CA ILE A 156 -11.95 1.40 10.83
C ILE A 156 -11.64 1.22 9.35
N TYR A 157 -11.63 2.29 8.55
CA TYR A 157 -11.26 2.24 7.14
C TYR A 157 -9.84 1.72 6.89
N THR A 158 -8.88 1.96 7.82
CA THR A 158 -7.54 1.37 7.70
C THR A 158 -7.51 -0.14 7.98
N LEU A 159 -8.47 -0.65 8.73
CA LEU A 159 -8.57 -2.08 9.06
C LEU A 159 -9.35 -2.87 8.00
N ASP A 160 -10.28 -2.22 7.29
CA ASP A 160 -11.09 -2.85 6.25
C ASP A 160 -10.60 -2.47 4.84
N ASN A 161 -9.73 -3.30 4.27
CA ASN A 161 -9.15 -3.10 2.94
C ASN A 161 -10.17 -3.20 1.78
N LYS A 162 -11.44 -3.53 2.04
CA LYS A 162 -12.46 -3.77 0.99
C LYS A 162 -13.48 -2.65 0.84
N SER A 163 -13.58 -1.73 1.81
CA SER A 163 -14.49 -0.59 1.68
C SER A 163 -13.87 0.47 0.78
N THR A 164 -14.48 0.71 -0.38
CA THR A 164 -14.13 1.83 -1.26
C THR A 164 -15.04 3.02 -0.97
N VAL A 165 -14.49 4.23 -1.05
CA VAL A 165 -15.23 5.48 -0.96
C VAL A 165 -15.14 6.16 -2.32
N THR A 166 -16.25 6.69 -2.85
CA THR A 166 -16.17 7.46 -4.09
C THR A 166 -15.22 8.65 -3.90
N ILE A 167 -14.45 8.99 -4.92
CA ILE A 167 -13.52 10.13 -4.82
C ILE A 167 -14.30 11.40 -4.53
N LEU A 168 -15.47 11.55 -5.15
CA LEU A 168 -16.33 12.71 -4.96
C LEU A 168 -16.78 12.89 -3.50
N ASP A 169 -17.22 11.81 -2.84
CA ASP A 169 -17.62 11.87 -1.43
C ASP A 169 -16.43 12.23 -0.53
N ALA A 170 -15.28 11.55 -0.74
CA ALA A 170 -14.07 11.81 0.03
C ALA A 170 -13.59 13.26 -0.10
N VAL A 171 -13.61 13.81 -1.31
CA VAL A 171 -13.20 15.19 -1.62
C VAL A 171 -14.19 16.21 -1.04
N THR A 172 -15.49 15.90 -1.09
CA THR A 172 -16.54 16.75 -0.51
C THR A 172 -16.43 16.84 1.01
N ASP A 173 -16.16 15.72 1.67
CA ASP A 173 -15.96 15.68 3.13
C ASP A 173 -14.73 16.52 3.53
N VAL A 174 -13.60 16.32 2.86
CA VAL A 174 -12.39 17.12 3.13
C VAL A 174 -12.62 18.61 2.90
N ARG A 175 -13.29 18.97 1.79
CA ARG A 175 -13.64 20.37 1.50
C ARG A 175 -14.41 21.00 2.65
N SER A 176 -15.46 20.33 3.16
CA SER A 176 -16.27 20.83 4.28
C SER A 176 -15.41 21.08 5.52
N GLU A 177 -14.52 20.15 5.84
CA GLU A 177 -13.65 20.26 7.02
C GLU A 177 -12.65 21.41 6.91
N LEU A 178 -12.00 21.55 5.74
CA LEU A 178 -11.06 22.63 5.51
C LEU A 178 -11.75 23.99 5.50
N GLN A 179 -12.98 24.06 4.95
CA GLN A 179 -13.80 25.28 4.95
C GLN A 179 -14.14 25.73 6.37
N ASP A 180 -14.62 24.83 7.23
CA ASP A 180 -14.93 25.15 8.62
C ASP A 180 -13.69 25.63 9.38
N ARG A 181 -12.57 24.95 9.18
CA ARG A 181 -11.31 25.26 9.83
C ARG A 181 -10.76 26.63 9.41
N LEU A 182 -10.75 26.92 8.10
CA LEU A 182 -10.25 28.18 7.58
C LEU A 182 -11.18 29.35 7.93
N ASN A 183 -12.50 29.14 7.86
CA ASN A 183 -13.48 30.13 8.29
C ASN A 183 -13.30 30.54 9.75
N SER A 184 -12.96 29.59 10.63
CA SER A 184 -12.77 29.86 12.07
C SER A 184 -11.65 30.86 12.39
N ILE A 185 -10.72 31.06 11.43
CA ILE A 185 -9.60 32.01 11.55
C ILE A 185 -9.68 33.16 10.55
N GLY A 186 -10.81 33.29 9.81
CA GLY A 186 -11.02 34.35 8.84
C GLY A 186 -10.25 34.20 7.52
N MET A 187 -9.75 33.00 7.20
CA MET A 187 -9.07 32.67 5.95
C MET A 187 -10.07 32.06 4.96
N GLN A 188 -10.04 32.51 3.70
CA GLN A 188 -10.96 32.02 2.67
C GLN A 188 -10.45 30.70 2.05
N LEU A 189 -11.33 29.73 1.79
CA LEU A 189 -11.05 28.56 0.95
C LEU A 189 -11.63 28.76 -0.45
N LEU A 190 -10.79 28.65 -1.47
CA LEU A 190 -11.18 28.51 -2.87
C LEU A 190 -11.02 27.04 -3.24
N TRP A 191 -12.07 26.45 -3.83
CA TRP A 191 -12.05 25.00 -4.12
C TRP A 191 -12.47 24.73 -5.55
N GLN A 192 -11.65 23.98 -6.28
CA GLN A 192 -11.92 23.50 -7.61
C GLN A 192 -11.66 22.00 -7.67
N GLN A 193 -12.46 21.27 -8.42
CA GLN A 193 -12.30 19.84 -8.65
C GLN A 193 -12.80 19.46 -10.04
N SER A 194 -12.17 18.44 -10.65
CA SER A 194 -12.59 17.91 -11.95
C SER A 194 -13.87 17.09 -11.83
N ASP A 195 -14.74 17.19 -12.84
CA ASP A 195 -15.95 16.35 -12.94
C ASP A 195 -15.62 14.87 -13.20
N GLU A 196 -14.45 14.56 -13.73
CA GLU A 196 -13.99 13.19 -14.01
C GLU A 196 -13.77 12.33 -12.74
N LEU A 197 -13.79 12.94 -11.56
CA LEU A 197 -13.65 12.25 -10.28
C LEU A 197 -14.89 11.47 -9.84
N SER A 198 -16.06 11.70 -10.47
CA SER A 198 -17.36 11.18 -10.02
C SER A 198 -17.46 9.66 -10.08
N ASP A 199 -16.83 9.02 -11.07
CA ASP A 199 -16.96 7.58 -11.33
C ASP A 199 -15.83 6.74 -10.74
N LEU A 200 -14.92 7.36 -9.99
CA LEU A 200 -13.76 6.72 -9.42
C LEU A 200 -13.89 6.55 -7.91
N SER A 201 -13.19 5.55 -7.39
CA SER A 201 -13.16 5.26 -5.95
C SER A 201 -11.75 5.20 -5.39
N PHE A 202 -11.59 5.66 -4.16
CA PHE A 202 -10.37 5.49 -3.39
C PHE A 202 -10.35 4.16 -2.65
N THR A 203 -9.18 3.57 -2.56
CA THR A 203 -8.88 2.63 -1.49
C THR A 203 -8.88 3.36 -0.14
N PRO A 204 -9.13 2.66 0.98
CA PRO A 204 -9.07 3.27 2.31
C PRO A 204 -7.75 4.00 2.57
N ARG A 205 -6.63 3.44 2.10
CA ARG A 205 -5.30 4.03 2.24
C ARG A 205 -5.15 5.34 1.46
N GLN A 206 -5.66 5.40 0.22
CA GLN A 206 -5.66 6.63 -0.58
C GLN A 206 -6.49 7.74 0.07
N HIS A 207 -7.72 7.41 0.50
CA HIS A 207 -8.61 8.36 1.18
C HIS A 207 -7.95 8.96 2.43
N ILE A 208 -7.44 8.13 3.34
CA ILE A 208 -6.84 8.60 4.59
C ILE A 208 -5.57 9.42 4.34
N ASN A 209 -4.71 8.98 3.42
CA ASN A 209 -3.47 9.68 3.14
C ASN A 209 -3.74 11.02 2.47
N LEU A 210 -4.65 11.10 1.49
CA LEU A 210 -5.03 12.38 0.88
C LEU A 210 -5.59 13.35 1.93
N ASN A 211 -6.56 12.91 2.74
CA ASN A 211 -7.12 13.72 3.81
C ASN A 211 -6.02 14.28 4.73
N ARG A 212 -5.12 13.43 5.21
CA ARG A 212 -4.02 13.84 6.10
C ARG A 212 -3.04 14.80 5.42
N MET A 213 -2.73 14.60 4.13
CA MET A 213 -1.84 15.49 3.38
C MET A 213 -2.46 16.88 3.19
N LEU A 214 -3.76 16.97 2.84
CA LEU A 214 -4.47 18.25 2.69
C LEU A 214 -4.60 18.98 4.02
N HIS A 215 -4.89 18.28 5.12
CA HIS A 215 -4.90 18.88 6.46
C HIS A 215 -3.54 19.39 6.91
N GLU A 216 -2.46 18.69 6.58
CA GLU A 216 -1.09 19.13 6.89
C GLU A 216 -0.69 20.34 6.05
N ALA A 217 -1.03 20.36 4.74
CA ALA A 217 -0.82 21.52 3.86
C ALA A 217 -1.56 22.76 4.42
N THR A 218 -2.83 22.57 4.80
CA THR A 218 -3.63 23.64 5.43
C THR A 218 -3.01 24.13 6.74
N THR A 219 -2.49 23.21 7.57
CA THR A 219 -1.81 23.57 8.82
C THR A 219 -0.57 24.42 8.55
N ASN A 220 0.19 24.06 7.51
CA ASN A 220 1.38 24.80 7.12
C ASN A 220 1.02 26.22 6.66
N SER A 221 0.00 26.37 5.82
CA SER A 221 -0.48 27.69 5.38
C SER A 221 -0.96 28.54 6.56
N ILE A 222 -1.73 27.99 7.47
CA ILE A 222 -2.19 28.70 8.68
C ILE A 222 -1.03 29.19 9.56
N ARG A 223 -0.03 28.33 9.77
CA ARG A 223 1.05 28.61 10.71
C ARG A 223 2.18 29.47 10.15
N HIS A 224 2.43 29.37 8.84
CA HIS A 224 3.67 29.87 8.25
C HIS A 224 3.48 30.88 7.12
N ALA A 225 2.33 30.86 6.43
CA ALA A 225 2.17 31.64 5.22
C ALA A 225 1.68 33.07 5.48
N ASN A 226 0.97 33.33 6.57
CA ASN A 226 0.25 34.61 6.80
C ASN A 226 -0.67 34.95 5.61
N ALA A 227 -1.34 33.94 5.06
CA ALA A 227 -2.16 34.04 3.87
C ALA A 227 -3.59 34.48 4.20
N GLN A 228 -4.25 35.13 3.24
CA GLN A 228 -5.65 35.54 3.32
C GLN A 228 -6.58 34.47 2.74
N TYR A 229 -6.08 33.69 1.78
CA TYR A 229 -6.85 32.59 1.20
C TYR A 229 -5.94 31.40 0.87
N MET A 230 -6.58 30.26 0.80
CA MET A 230 -6.00 29.01 0.31
C MET A 230 -6.85 28.48 -0.84
N GLU A 231 -6.21 28.11 -1.93
CA GLU A 231 -6.84 27.46 -3.08
C GLU A 231 -6.45 25.99 -3.12
N VAL A 232 -7.46 25.14 -3.23
CA VAL A 232 -7.26 23.69 -3.42
C VAL A 232 -7.86 23.31 -4.76
N ASN A 233 -7.04 22.70 -5.60
CA ASN A 233 -7.45 22.19 -6.90
C ASN A 233 -7.18 20.67 -6.94
N ILE A 234 -8.21 19.87 -7.25
CA ILE A 234 -8.10 18.41 -7.36
C ILE A 234 -8.49 18.00 -8.78
N ASP A 235 -7.54 17.44 -9.50
CA ASP A 235 -7.66 17.09 -10.89
C ASP A 235 -7.25 15.64 -11.16
N LEU A 236 -7.66 15.11 -12.31
CA LEU A 236 -7.30 13.78 -12.78
C LEU A 236 -6.57 13.91 -14.12
N ASN A 237 -5.38 13.33 -14.22
CA ASN A 237 -4.64 13.26 -15.47
C ASN A 237 -4.07 11.87 -15.67
N GLN A 238 -4.49 11.16 -16.73
CA GLN A 238 -3.97 9.83 -17.10
C GLN A 238 -3.93 8.83 -15.92
N GLN A 239 -5.05 8.72 -15.17
CA GLN A 239 -5.16 7.87 -13.96
C GLN A 239 -4.27 8.30 -12.78
N GLN A 240 -3.74 9.50 -12.80
CA GLN A 240 -3.09 10.12 -11.65
C GLN A 240 -3.98 11.21 -11.07
N LEU A 241 -4.25 11.13 -9.77
CA LEU A 241 -4.84 12.24 -9.04
C LEU A 241 -3.76 13.28 -8.77
N ILE A 242 -4.08 14.53 -9.03
CA ILE A 242 -3.23 15.70 -8.79
C ILE A 242 -3.97 16.62 -7.84
N ALA A 243 -3.44 16.80 -6.63
CA ALA A 243 -3.98 17.75 -5.67
C ALA A 243 -2.97 18.90 -5.48
N LYS A 244 -3.40 20.13 -5.78
CA LYS A 244 -2.61 21.35 -5.59
C LYS A 244 -3.21 22.17 -4.47
N CYS A 245 -2.40 22.52 -3.48
CA CYS A 245 -2.77 23.42 -2.41
C CYS A 245 -1.89 24.66 -2.51
N TYR A 246 -2.47 25.78 -2.87
CA TYR A 246 -1.82 27.07 -3.00
C TYR A 246 -2.29 28.01 -1.89
N ASP A 247 -1.40 28.77 -1.30
CA ASP A 247 -1.71 29.91 -0.43
C ASP A 247 -1.11 31.21 -0.98
N ASN A 248 -1.77 32.33 -0.74
CA ASN A 248 -1.29 33.65 -1.17
C ASN A 248 -0.41 34.34 -0.10
N GLY A 249 0.36 33.56 0.64
CA GLY A 249 1.17 34.07 1.74
C GLY A 249 2.58 34.52 1.33
N SER A 250 3.50 34.52 2.29
CA SER A 250 4.86 34.97 2.13
C SER A 250 5.76 34.15 1.23
N GLY A 251 5.26 33.00 0.77
CA GLY A 251 6.02 32.01 0.00
C GLY A 251 6.91 31.14 0.89
N PHE A 252 7.48 30.11 0.28
CA PHE A 252 8.28 29.09 0.95
C PHE A 252 9.50 28.72 0.11
N ASP A 253 10.70 29.02 0.61
CA ASP A 253 11.95 28.64 -0.04
C ASP A 253 12.38 27.25 0.43
N VAL A 254 12.15 26.25 -0.44
CA VAL A 254 12.42 24.83 -0.14
C VAL A 254 13.91 24.58 0.10
N ASP A 255 14.79 25.34 -0.56
CA ASP A 255 16.24 25.13 -0.51
C ASP A 255 16.87 25.72 0.75
N LYS A 256 16.20 26.68 1.39
CA LYS A 256 16.67 27.34 2.62
C LYS A 256 16.04 26.80 3.90
N CYS A 257 14.94 26.05 3.79
CA CYS A 257 14.25 25.52 4.95
C CYS A 257 14.71 24.10 5.30
N ILE A 258 15.07 23.88 6.56
CA ILE A 258 15.19 22.52 7.08
C ILE A 258 13.79 21.89 7.08
N PRO A 259 13.57 20.78 6.35
CA PRO A 259 12.25 20.16 6.27
C PRO A 259 11.74 19.82 7.66
N GLY A 260 10.67 20.47 8.09
CA GLY A 260 9.97 20.15 9.33
C GLY A 260 9.24 18.80 9.24
N LYS A 261 8.72 18.32 10.37
CA LYS A 261 7.94 17.06 10.42
C LYS A 261 6.77 17.04 9.43
N GLY A 262 6.12 18.19 9.19
CA GLY A 262 4.96 18.30 8.30
C GLY A 262 5.29 18.01 6.85
N ILE A 263 6.36 18.57 6.31
CA ILE A 263 6.82 18.34 4.93
C ILE A 263 7.18 16.86 4.75
N ASN A 264 7.94 16.29 5.70
CA ASN A 264 8.30 14.87 5.65
C ASN A 264 7.07 13.97 5.73
N ASN A 265 6.07 14.30 6.54
CA ASN A 265 4.82 13.56 6.62
C ASN A 265 4.07 13.52 5.28
N ILE A 266 3.97 14.67 4.58
CA ILE A 266 3.34 14.72 3.25
C ILE A 266 4.14 13.89 2.26
N LYS A 267 5.49 14.02 2.22
CA LYS A 267 6.35 13.21 1.33
C LYS A 267 6.19 11.72 1.55
N THR A 268 6.29 11.27 2.80
CA THR A 268 6.17 9.85 3.15
C THR A 268 4.81 9.30 2.75
N ARG A 269 3.71 10.05 3.00
CA ARG A 269 2.36 9.61 2.62
C ARG A 269 2.14 9.55 1.12
N ALA A 270 2.71 10.51 0.36
CA ALA A 270 2.67 10.46 -1.10
C ALA A 270 3.43 9.22 -1.62
N GLN A 271 4.63 8.95 -1.09
CA GLN A 271 5.41 7.75 -1.42
C GLN A 271 4.69 6.44 -1.06
N GLU A 272 3.98 6.40 0.07
CA GLU A 272 3.13 5.26 0.44
C GLU A 272 2.03 4.97 -0.58
N LEU A 273 1.63 5.96 -1.37
CA LEU A 273 0.67 5.84 -2.46
C LEU A 273 1.33 5.67 -3.84
N GLU A 274 2.62 5.36 -3.90
CA GLU A 274 3.40 5.28 -5.14
C GLU A 274 3.41 6.62 -5.90
N GLY A 275 3.26 7.73 -5.17
CA GLY A 275 3.15 9.08 -5.67
C GLY A 275 4.30 9.99 -5.24
N THR A 276 4.15 11.28 -5.53
CA THR A 276 5.14 12.30 -5.20
C THR A 276 4.49 13.53 -4.57
N ALA A 277 5.30 14.31 -3.83
CA ALA A 277 4.91 15.62 -3.33
C ALA A 277 6.04 16.62 -3.56
N SER A 278 5.72 17.73 -4.18
CA SER A 278 6.65 18.81 -4.51
C SER A 278 6.13 20.17 -4.04
N TRP A 279 7.06 21.06 -3.72
CA TRP A 279 6.75 22.43 -3.25
C TRP A 279 7.44 23.42 -4.16
N TYR A 280 6.76 24.52 -4.42
CA TYR A 280 7.33 25.64 -5.15
C TYR A 280 6.73 26.97 -4.69
N THR A 281 7.55 28.01 -4.77
CA THR A 281 7.11 29.39 -4.55
C THR A 281 6.45 29.92 -5.83
N VAL A 282 5.30 30.55 -5.67
CA VAL A 282 4.58 31.19 -6.78
C VAL A 282 5.02 32.65 -6.84
N HIS A 283 5.41 33.10 -8.04
CA HIS A 283 5.82 34.46 -8.29
C HIS A 283 4.89 35.14 -9.29
N ASP A 284 4.65 36.40 -9.08
CA ASP A 284 3.97 37.26 -10.05
C ASP A 284 4.76 37.31 -11.36
N LYS A 285 4.10 37.11 -12.48
CA LYS A 285 4.77 37.04 -13.79
C LYS A 285 5.33 38.38 -14.27
N GLU A 286 4.77 39.50 -13.83
CA GLU A 286 5.15 40.84 -14.28
C GLU A 286 6.19 41.48 -13.36
N THR A 287 6.01 41.30 -12.05
CA THR A 287 6.85 41.96 -11.03
C THR A 287 7.93 41.04 -10.46
N GLY A 288 7.82 39.73 -10.63
CA GLY A 288 8.69 38.75 -9.98
C GLY A 288 8.50 38.64 -8.47
N ALA A 289 7.54 39.37 -7.90
CA ALA A 289 7.27 39.33 -6.47
C ALA A 289 6.69 37.99 -6.05
N THR A 290 7.04 37.52 -4.85
CA THR A 290 6.45 36.31 -4.28
C THR A 290 4.98 36.52 -4.02
N GLN A 291 4.14 35.62 -4.56
CA GLN A 291 2.69 35.64 -4.40
C GLN A 291 2.19 34.53 -3.49
N GLY A 292 3.04 33.62 -3.00
CA GLY A 292 2.66 32.55 -2.12
C GLY A 292 3.44 31.26 -2.34
N SER A 293 2.94 30.18 -1.80
CA SER A 293 3.50 28.83 -1.97
C SER A 293 2.47 27.82 -2.46
N CYS A 294 2.95 26.80 -3.15
CA CYS A 294 2.12 25.69 -3.60
C CYS A 294 2.77 24.35 -3.22
N VAL A 295 1.96 23.43 -2.71
CA VAL A 295 2.30 22.01 -2.66
C VAL A 295 1.48 21.27 -3.69
N GLU A 296 2.16 20.50 -4.53
CA GLU A 296 1.55 19.61 -5.53
C GLU A 296 1.78 18.16 -5.09
N ILE A 297 0.70 17.40 -4.96
CA ILE A 297 0.66 16.00 -4.55
C ILE A 297 0.11 15.20 -5.71
N THR A 298 0.83 14.16 -6.13
CA THR A 298 0.38 13.26 -7.22
C THR A 298 0.45 11.81 -6.77
N PHE A 299 -0.55 11.00 -7.15
CA PHE A 299 -0.50 9.56 -6.94
C PHE A 299 -1.46 8.83 -7.90
N PRO A 300 -1.17 7.56 -8.26
CA PRO A 300 -1.99 6.79 -9.18
C PRO A 300 -3.33 6.39 -8.54
N ILE A 301 -4.41 6.46 -9.34
CA ILE A 301 -5.71 5.88 -9.01
C ILE A 301 -5.82 4.56 -9.77
N LYS A 302 -5.90 3.45 -9.03
CA LYS A 302 -6.18 2.14 -9.62
C LYS A 302 -7.69 2.01 -9.79
N ASN A 303 -8.16 1.80 -11.02
CA ASN A 303 -9.56 1.46 -11.25
C ASN A 303 -9.87 0.16 -10.50
N THR A 304 -10.83 0.20 -9.59
CA THR A 304 -11.33 -0.98 -8.87
C THR A 304 -12.30 -1.76 -9.78
N THR A 305 -11.85 -2.11 -10.98
CA THR A 305 -12.55 -3.02 -11.90
C THR A 305 -11.61 -4.18 -12.18
N GLU A 306 -11.42 -5.05 -11.15
CA GLU A 306 -11.08 -6.47 -11.31
C GLU A 306 -11.43 -7.22 -10.02
#